data_40fc84edb95aaff7a1d8e4d247c8eac8
#
_entry.id   40fc84edb95aaff7a1d8e4d247c8eac8
#
_cell.length_a   1.000
_cell.length_b   1.000
_cell.length_c   1.000
_cell.angle_alpha   90.00
_cell.angle_beta   90.00
_cell.angle_gamma   90.00
#
_symmetry.space_group_name_H-M   'P 1'
#
loop_
_entity.id
_entity.type
_entity.pdbx_description
1 polymer ?
#
loop_
_entity_poly.entity_id
_entity_poly.type
_entity_poly.pdbx_seq_one_letter_code
_entity_poly.pdbx_strand_id
1 'polypeptide(L)'
;MSAYTEEQKKTLEEYIKNNVEAGLELSWYFAPVGEAGCGGKEDVLMPAASLIKIAVMIEAFRRKKEGTLDFSECLTVNDVVEGGSFYIKRRDDSVPIYELIFHMITESDNTCTNMLIRSLGAERINETVRSFGLVKTKLRRTMMDFEAARRGEENTTTMRETSELLSLLAQGRCVGPTEDRAMIEILAAQEDNCLLPAQLPHNLTVAHKTGQLEGLFHDCGIIYGRKKPLICAIGARNITEESRTVWELAYFVRYAYDVLTAGT
;
A
#
# COMPACT_ATOMS: atom_id res chain seq x y z
N MET A 1 -4.03 24.13 3.81
CA MET A 1 -4.72 23.87 5.10
C MET A 1 -5.26 22.46 5.04
N SER A 2 -5.35 21.76 6.20
CA SER A 2 -5.98 20.43 6.26
C SER A 2 -7.47 20.53 5.89
N ALA A 3 -8.00 19.50 5.22
CA ALA A 3 -9.42 19.36 4.95
C ALA A 3 -10.24 19.08 6.24
N TYR A 4 -9.54 18.71 7.32
CA TYR A 4 -10.13 18.33 8.60
C TYR A 4 -9.76 19.31 9.71
N THR A 5 -10.65 19.47 10.70
CA THR A 5 -10.46 20.36 11.85
C THR A 5 -9.53 19.74 12.89
N GLU A 6 -8.91 20.56 13.72
CA GLU A 6 -8.13 20.09 14.87
C GLU A 6 -8.98 19.30 15.87
N GLU A 7 -10.27 19.61 15.98
CA GLU A 7 -11.21 18.89 16.82
C GLU A 7 -11.42 17.44 16.30
N GLN A 8 -11.62 17.27 14.98
CA GLN A 8 -11.72 15.94 14.38
C GLN A 8 -10.45 15.12 14.62
N LYS A 9 -9.28 15.71 14.39
CA LYS A 9 -7.99 15.04 14.66
C LYS A 9 -7.88 14.61 16.12
N LYS A 10 -8.18 15.51 17.07
CA LYS A 10 -8.16 15.22 18.51
C LYS A 10 -9.13 14.07 18.87
N THR A 11 -10.30 14.06 18.27
CA THR A 11 -11.29 12.98 18.45
C THR A 11 -10.72 11.63 18.05
N LEU A 12 -9.98 11.56 16.93
CA LEU A 12 -9.31 10.32 16.49
C LEU A 12 -8.17 9.91 17.44
N GLU A 13 -7.37 10.86 17.91
CA GLU A 13 -6.29 10.61 18.88
C GLU A 13 -6.82 10.09 20.22
N GLU A 14 -7.95 10.64 20.69
CA GLU A 14 -8.63 10.16 21.90
C GLU A 14 -9.20 8.73 21.71
N TYR A 15 -9.75 8.42 20.53
CA TYR A 15 -10.19 7.06 20.21
C TYR A 15 -9.03 6.07 20.29
N ILE A 16 -7.91 6.38 19.63
CA ILE A 16 -6.71 5.53 19.64
C ILE A 16 -6.25 5.28 21.10
N LYS A 17 -6.13 6.34 21.89
CA LYS A 17 -5.70 6.25 23.29
C LYS A 17 -6.56 5.31 24.14
N ASN A 18 -7.86 5.25 23.85
CA ASN A 18 -8.83 4.51 24.67
C ASN A 18 -9.12 3.09 24.16
N ASN A 19 -8.85 2.79 22.88
CA ASN A 19 -9.34 1.57 22.23
C ASN A 19 -8.25 0.78 21.48
N VAL A 20 -7.04 1.30 21.37
CA VAL A 20 -5.93 0.62 20.71
C VAL A 20 -4.88 0.24 21.73
N GLU A 21 -4.28 -0.94 21.56
CA GLU A 21 -3.31 -1.51 22.49
C GLU A 21 -2.21 -0.52 22.90
N ALA A 22 -1.96 -0.41 24.19
CA ALA A 22 -0.90 0.45 24.74
C ALA A 22 0.49 -0.13 24.38
N GLY A 23 1.39 0.72 23.91
CA GLY A 23 2.75 0.32 23.48
C GLY A 23 2.88 0.09 21.97
N LEU A 24 1.77 -0.01 21.26
CA LEU A 24 1.77 -0.04 19.80
C LEU A 24 2.33 1.28 19.22
N GLU A 25 3.22 1.19 18.27
CA GLU A 25 3.66 2.36 17.50
C GLU A 25 2.82 2.48 16.25
N LEU A 26 1.77 3.31 16.34
CA LEU A 26 0.79 3.54 15.28
C LEU A 26 1.13 4.82 14.51
N SER A 27 1.24 4.70 13.20
CA SER A 27 1.29 5.79 12.23
C SER A 27 0.03 5.75 11.38
N TRP A 28 -0.64 6.87 11.19
CA TRP A 28 -1.87 6.93 10.42
C TRP A 28 -2.01 8.24 9.67
N TYR A 29 -2.73 8.21 8.54
CA TYR A 29 -3.07 9.41 7.77
C TYR A 29 -4.36 9.21 6.99
N PHE A 30 -5.24 10.20 7.05
CA PHE A 30 -6.49 10.27 6.29
C PHE A 30 -6.55 11.58 5.53
N ALA A 31 -6.94 11.54 4.24
CA ALA A 31 -7.09 12.72 3.41
C ALA A 31 -8.16 12.52 2.33
N PRO A 32 -8.98 13.52 2.00
CA PRO A 32 -9.73 13.48 0.76
C PRO A 32 -8.74 13.51 -0.42
N VAL A 33 -9.05 12.79 -1.51
CA VAL A 33 -8.20 12.79 -2.70
C VAL A 33 -7.90 14.20 -3.17
N GLY A 34 -6.62 14.51 -3.34
CA GLY A 34 -6.11 15.82 -3.81
C GLY A 34 -6.12 16.93 -2.75
N GLU A 35 -6.39 16.63 -1.48
CA GLU A 35 -6.34 17.60 -0.39
C GLU A 35 -5.37 17.16 0.71
N ALA A 36 -4.97 18.11 1.54
CA ALA A 36 -4.22 17.80 2.76
C ALA A 36 -5.17 17.23 3.82
N GLY A 37 -4.75 16.16 4.47
CA GLY A 37 -5.50 15.47 5.50
C GLY A 37 -5.01 15.72 6.92
N CYS A 38 -5.35 14.80 7.82
CA CYS A 38 -4.85 14.74 9.19
C CYS A 38 -4.21 13.39 9.47
N GLY A 39 -3.25 13.35 10.38
CA GLY A 39 -2.52 12.14 10.73
C GLY A 39 -1.84 12.21 12.09
N GLY A 40 -1.34 11.07 12.53
CA GLY A 40 -0.52 10.92 13.70
C GLY A 40 0.73 10.10 13.38
N LYS A 41 1.91 10.64 13.67
CA LYS A 41 3.23 10.04 13.34
C LYS A 41 3.36 9.63 11.84
N GLU A 42 2.62 10.26 10.98
CA GLU A 42 2.50 9.91 9.56
C GLU A 42 3.80 10.02 8.77
N ASP A 43 4.76 10.79 9.28
CA ASP A 43 6.09 10.99 8.69
C ASP A 43 7.18 10.09 9.29
N VAL A 44 6.83 9.21 10.22
CA VAL A 44 7.76 8.22 10.80
C VAL A 44 8.16 7.23 9.73
N LEU A 45 9.47 7.02 9.60
CA LEU A 45 10.03 6.03 8.67
C LEU A 45 9.76 4.63 9.21
N MET A 46 9.15 3.78 8.37
CA MET A 46 8.84 2.39 8.70
C MET A 46 9.35 1.44 7.61
N PRO A 47 9.63 0.17 7.94
CA PRO A 47 9.76 -0.85 6.90
C PRO A 47 8.50 -0.83 6.02
N ALA A 48 8.70 -0.81 4.69
CA ALA A 48 7.57 -0.71 3.77
C ALA A 48 6.76 -2.01 3.69
N ALA A 49 7.36 -3.13 4.06
CA ALA A 49 6.78 -4.44 3.81
C ALA A 49 6.28 -4.53 2.34
N SER A 50 5.08 -5.06 2.13
CA SER A 50 4.51 -5.17 0.79
C SER A 50 3.90 -3.87 0.23
N LEU A 51 3.87 -2.75 0.97
CA LEU A 51 3.45 -1.46 0.40
C LEU A 51 4.37 -0.99 -0.73
N ILE A 52 5.65 -1.40 -0.73
CA ILE A 52 6.60 -1.07 -1.80
C ILE A 52 6.16 -1.60 -3.18
N LYS A 53 5.29 -2.60 -3.23
CA LYS A 53 4.74 -3.18 -4.46
C LYS A 53 3.90 -2.19 -5.28
N ILE A 54 3.33 -1.17 -4.63
CA ILE A 54 2.66 -0.05 -5.32
C ILE A 54 3.65 0.68 -6.23
N ALA A 55 4.87 0.96 -5.74
CA ALA A 55 5.90 1.60 -6.54
C ALA A 55 6.37 0.73 -7.72
N VAL A 56 6.49 -0.58 -7.51
CA VAL A 56 6.83 -1.55 -8.58
C VAL A 56 5.74 -1.56 -9.65
N MET A 57 4.47 -1.57 -9.26
CA MET A 57 3.33 -1.53 -10.19
C MET A 57 3.33 -0.23 -11.01
N ILE A 58 3.54 0.92 -10.38
CA ILE A 58 3.57 2.23 -11.05
C ILE A 58 4.68 2.26 -12.10
N GLU A 59 5.89 1.79 -11.79
CA GLU A 59 6.99 1.74 -12.76
C GLU A 59 6.67 0.81 -13.94
N ALA A 60 6.05 -0.34 -13.71
CA ALA A 60 5.62 -1.24 -14.78
C ALA A 60 4.63 -0.55 -15.74
N PHE A 61 3.60 0.11 -15.20
CA PHE A 61 2.61 0.84 -16.00
C PHE A 61 3.21 2.04 -16.73
N ARG A 62 4.17 2.75 -16.11
CA ARG A 62 4.90 3.83 -16.75
C ARG A 62 5.64 3.34 -18.00
N ARG A 63 6.40 2.23 -17.88
CA ARG A 63 7.12 1.62 -19.01
C ARG A 63 6.18 1.10 -20.10
N LYS A 64 5.03 0.54 -19.71
CA LYS A 64 4.00 0.15 -20.68
C LYS A 64 3.55 1.34 -21.50
N LYS A 65 3.24 2.46 -20.85
CA LYS A 65 2.83 3.71 -21.52
C LYS A 65 3.90 4.27 -22.45
N GLU A 66 5.18 4.16 -22.04
CA GLU A 66 6.33 4.55 -22.85
C GLU A 66 6.64 3.60 -24.01
N GLY A 67 5.95 2.46 -24.11
CA GLY A 67 6.18 1.43 -25.14
C GLY A 67 7.48 0.65 -24.93
N THR A 68 8.06 0.69 -23.72
CA THR A 68 9.31 -0.03 -23.36
C THR A 68 9.07 -1.32 -22.58
N LEU A 69 7.81 -1.66 -22.30
CA LEU A 69 7.37 -2.91 -21.67
C LEU A 69 6.02 -3.32 -22.26
N ASP A 70 5.95 -4.55 -22.77
CA ASP A 70 4.67 -5.16 -23.18
C ASP A 70 4.17 -6.10 -22.09
N PHE A 71 2.98 -5.88 -21.60
CA PHE A 71 2.37 -6.71 -20.55
C PHE A 71 1.99 -8.13 -21.00
N SER A 72 1.96 -8.36 -22.32
CA SER A 72 1.80 -9.71 -22.92
C SER A 72 3.10 -10.51 -22.97
N GLU A 73 4.26 -9.86 -22.83
CA GLU A 73 5.54 -10.55 -22.71
C GLU A 73 5.53 -11.46 -21.48
N CYS A 74 6.14 -12.64 -21.64
CA CYS A 74 6.18 -13.64 -20.59
C CYS A 74 7.57 -13.72 -19.95
N LEU A 75 7.59 -13.89 -18.64
CA LEU A 75 8.79 -14.20 -17.86
C LEU A 75 8.68 -15.62 -17.30
N THR A 76 9.81 -16.35 -17.28
CA THR A 76 9.84 -17.68 -16.68
C THR A 76 9.92 -17.58 -15.17
N VAL A 77 9.04 -18.29 -14.46
CA VAL A 77 8.99 -18.34 -13.00
C VAL A 77 10.19 -19.15 -12.49
N ASN A 78 11.15 -18.45 -11.93
CA ASN A 78 12.34 -19.03 -11.28
C ASN A 78 12.58 -18.33 -9.94
N ASP A 79 13.54 -18.78 -9.15
CA ASP A 79 13.88 -18.20 -7.83
C ASP A 79 12.65 -17.98 -6.94
N VAL A 80 11.90 -19.04 -6.73
CA VAL A 80 10.66 -19.04 -5.98
C VAL A 80 10.92 -18.77 -4.50
N VAL A 81 10.19 -17.81 -3.93
CA VAL A 81 10.26 -17.44 -2.51
C VAL A 81 8.88 -17.52 -1.86
N GLU A 82 8.83 -17.63 -0.53
CA GLU A 82 7.59 -17.69 0.23
C GLU A 82 6.74 -16.42 0.11
N GLY A 83 5.43 -16.57 0.27
CA GLY A 83 4.41 -15.51 0.27
C GLY A 83 3.69 -15.39 -1.07
N GLY A 84 2.37 -15.53 -1.00
CA GLY A 84 1.47 -15.71 -2.13
C GLY A 84 1.30 -17.17 -2.53
N SER A 85 0.36 -17.44 -3.42
CA SER A 85 0.04 -18.81 -3.87
C SER A 85 0.68 -19.16 -5.21
N PHE A 86 1.19 -18.19 -5.92
CA PHE A 86 1.63 -18.30 -7.29
C PHE A 86 2.82 -19.26 -7.47
N TYR A 87 3.79 -19.18 -6.56
CA TYR A 87 5.00 -20.00 -6.60
C TYR A 87 4.74 -21.51 -6.50
N ILE A 88 3.70 -21.92 -5.77
CA ILE A 88 3.38 -23.35 -5.59
C ILE A 88 2.90 -23.97 -6.89
N LYS A 89 2.16 -23.22 -7.71
CA LYS A 89 1.41 -23.71 -8.87
C LYS A 89 2.11 -23.49 -10.21
N ARG A 90 3.05 -22.56 -10.28
CA ARG A 90 3.54 -21.99 -11.55
C ARG A 90 5.06 -22.02 -11.72
N ARG A 91 5.76 -22.81 -10.90
CA ARG A 91 7.22 -22.94 -11.04
C ARG A 91 7.59 -23.46 -12.44
N ASP A 92 8.60 -22.84 -13.05
CA ASP A 92 9.09 -23.11 -14.41
C ASP A 92 8.10 -22.76 -15.54
N ASP A 93 6.92 -22.24 -15.23
CA ASP A 93 5.98 -21.73 -16.23
C ASP A 93 6.47 -20.39 -16.83
N SER A 94 6.00 -20.13 -18.04
CA SER A 94 6.14 -18.82 -18.69
C SER A 94 4.86 -18.01 -18.46
N VAL A 95 4.97 -16.86 -17.81
CA VAL A 95 3.83 -16.11 -17.28
C VAL A 95 3.84 -14.67 -17.80
N PRO A 96 2.71 -14.14 -18.31
CA PRO A 96 2.59 -12.76 -18.75
C PRO A 96 2.90 -11.77 -17.63
N ILE A 97 3.58 -10.68 -17.97
CA ILE A 97 3.90 -9.59 -17.02
C ILE A 97 2.64 -9.05 -16.34
N TYR A 98 1.50 -8.94 -17.05
CA TYR A 98 0.23 -8.53 -16.43
C TYR A 98 -0.21 -9.44 -15.29
N GLU A 99 -0.10 -10.76 -15.47
CA GLU A 99 -0.46 -11.74 -14.45
C GLU A 99 0.46 -11.62 -13.22
N LEU A 100 1.77 -11.39 -13.45
CA LEU A 100 2.71 -11.14 -12.36
C LEU A 100 2.34 -9.87 -11.57
N ILE A 101 1.97 -8.78 -12.24
CA ILE A 101 1.52 -7.54 -11.57
C ILE A 101 0.24 -7.79 -10.77
N PHE A 102 -0.71 -8.52 -11.34
CA PHE A 102 -1.98 -8.83 -10.69
C PHE A 102 -1.76 -9.60 -9.38
N HIS A 103 -1.05 -10.73 -9.42
CA HIS A 103 -0.77 -11.54 -8.21
C HIS A 103 0.16 -10.84 -7.21
N MET A 104 1.10 -10.01 -7.68
CA MET A 104 1.93 -9.17 -6.79
C MET A 104 1.05 -8.27 -5.91
N ILE A 105 -0.03 -7.74 -6.42
CA ILE A 105 -0.91 -6.82 -5.69
C ILE A 105 -2.00 -7.57 -4.93
N THR A 106 -2.75 -8.46 -5.58
CA THR A 106 -3.96 -9.07 -5.02
C THR A 106 -3.65 -10.10 -3.92
N GLU A 107 -2.67 -10.96 -4.14
CA GLU A 107 -2.21 -12.00 -3.19
C GLU A 107 -0.93 -11.59 -2.44
N SER A 108 -0.40 -10.41 -2.76
CA SER A 108 0.90 -10.00 -2.23
C SER A 108 2.06 -10.97 -2.56
N ASP A 109 2.03 -11.63 -3.74
CA ASP A 109 3.00 -12.66 -4.10
C ASP A 109 4.43 -12.12 -4.23
N ASN A 110 5.35 -12.70 -3.46
CA ASN A 110 6.75 -12.27 -3.38
C ASN A 110 7.58 -12.74 -4.57
N THR A 111 7.28 -13.89 -5.14
CA THR A 111 7.95 -14.42 -6.35
C THR A 111 7.67 -13.49 -7.54
N CYS A 112 6.39 -13.16 -7.77
CA CYS A 112 5.97 -12.20 -8.79
C CYS A 112 6.65 -10.85 -8.61
N THR A 113 6.71 -10.37 -7.36
CA THR A 113 7.38 -9.10 -7.02
C THR A 113 8.85 -9.12 -7.39
N ASN A 114 9.58 -10.17 -7.02
CA ASN A 114 11.02 -10.28 -7.28
C ASN A 114 11.32 -10.39 -8.79
N MET A 115 10.47 -11.10 -9.54
CA MET A 115 10.58 -11.17 -11.01
C MET A 115 10.42 -9.78 -11.63
N LEU A 116 9.43 -9.01 -11.19
CA LEU A 116 9.20 -7.64 -11.67
C LEU A 116 10.33 -6.69 -11.26
N ILE A 117 10.83 -6.76 -10.01
CA ILE A 117 11.96 -5.95 -9.56
C ILE A 117 13.19 -6.21 -10.43
N ARG A 118 13.49 -7.49 -10.76
CA ARG A 118 14.62 -7.84 -11.64
C ARG A 118 14.45 -7.32 -13.06
N SER A 119 13.24 -7.42 -13.61
CA SER A 119 12.93 -6.95 -14.98
C SER A 119 12.95 -5.43 -15.09
N LEU A 120 12.42 -4.72 -14.10
CA LEU A 120 12.29 -3.25 -14.10
C LEU A 120 13.58 -2.55 -13.63
N GLY A 121 14.30 -3.16 -12.68
CA GLY A 121 15.45 -2.57 -12.02
C GLY A 121 15.09 -1.68 -10.83
N ALA A 122 15.67 -1.96 -9.66
CA ALA A 122 15.34 -1.27 -8.41
C ALA A 122 15.59 0.26 -8.50
N GLU A 123 16.67 0.69 -9.18
CA GLU A 123 16.98 2.11 -9.33
C GLU A 123 15.89 2.85 -10.13
N ARG A 124 15.39 2.24 -11.21
CA ARG A 124 14.29 2.83 -12.01
C ARG A 124 13.01 3.00 -11.20
N ILE A 125 12.66 1.99 -10.39
CA ILE A 125 11.52 2.06 -9.46
C ILE A 125 11.70 3.24 -8.50
N ASN A 126 12.90 3.39 -7.93
CA ASN A 126 13.23 4.49 -7.03
C ASN A 126 13.23 5.85 -7.73
N GLU A 127 13.71 5.94 -8.98
CA GLU A 127 13.64 7.18 -9.79
C GLU A 127 12.19 7.61 -10.00
N THR A 128 11.31 6.67 -10.31
CA THR A 128 9.88 6.95 -10.48
C THR A 128 9.26 7.50 -9.19
N VAL A 129 9.51 6.89 -8.05
CA VAL A 129 9.02 7.39 -6.75
C VAL A 129 9.58 8.77 -6.45
N ARG A 130 10.89 8.99 -6.66
CA ARG A 130 11.53 10.30 -6.46
C ARG A 130 10.96 11.40 -7.38
N SER A 131 10.51 11.04 -8.59
CA SER A 131 9.93 12.01 -9.52
C SER A 131 8.64 12.66 -9.00
N PHE A 132 7.96 12.01 -8.05
CA PHE A 132 6.80 12.54 -7.32
C PHE A 132 7.18 13.36 -6.08
N GLY A 133 8.49 13.52 -5.79
CA GLY A 133 8.98 14.21 -4.58
C GLY A 133 9.04 13.31 -3.34
N LEU A 134 8.76 12.01 -3.47
CA LEU A 134 8.75 11.05 -2.37
C LEU A 134 10.17 10.52 -2.17
N VAL A 135 10.81 10.87 -1.05
CA VAL A 135 12.23 10.59 -0.81
C VAL A 135 12.49 9.55 0.27
N LYS A 136 11.47 9.25 1.09
CA LYS A 136 11.53 8.27 2.18
C LYS A 136 11.11 6.87 1.72
N THR A 137 10.26 6.78 0.69
CA THR A 137 9.87 5.51 0.07
C THR A 137 10.98 5.03 -0.84
N LYS A 138 11.58 3.89 -0.47
CA LYS A 138 12.76 3.34 -1.17
C LYS A 138 12.72 1.83 -1.24
N LEU A 139 12.95 1.29 -2.43
CA LEU A 139 13.23 -0.11 -2.68
C LEU A 139 14.75 -0.34 -2.58
N ARG A 140 15.21 -1.14 -1.62
CA ARG A 140 16.63 -1.45 -1.40
C ARG A 140 16.96 -2.92 -1.53
N ARG A 141 15.97 -3.80 -1.34
CA ARG A 141 16.13 -5.25 -1.39
C ARG A 141 14.94 -5.92 -2.07
N THR A 142 15.15 -7.13 -2.56
CA THR A 142 14.07 -8.01 -3.00
C THR A 142 13.25 -8.53 -1.81
N MET A 143 12.08 -9.06 -2.09
CA MET A 143 11.24 -9.69 -1.08
C MET A 143 11.94 -10.95 -0.53
N MET A 144 11.79 -11.22 0.75
CA MET A 144 12.37 -12.33 1.50
C MET A 144 13.91 -12.32 1.62
N ASP A 145 14.61 -11.27 1.16
CA ASP A 145 16.05 -11.10 1.40
C ASP A 145 16.30 -10.51 2.81
N PHE A 146 16.15 -11.35 3.84
CA PHE A 146 16.38 -10.96 5.23
C PHE A 146 17.86 -10.68 5.54
N GLU A 147 18.81 -11.19 4.73
CA GLU A 147 20.23 -10.86 4.87
C GLU A 147 20.50 -9.40 4.54
N ALA A 148 19.92 -8.88 3.45
CA ALA A 148 19.99 -7.46 3.10
C ALA A 148 19.36 -6.60 4.19
N ALA A 149 18.18 -7.01 4.72
CA ALA A 149 17.53 -6.30 5.82
C ALA A 149 18.41 -6.20 7.07
N ARG A 150 19.10 -7.29 7.45
CA ARG A 150 20.04 -7.30 8.59
C ARG A 150 21.26 -6.38 8.38
N ARG A 151 21.66 -6.14 7.14
CA ARG A 151 22.69 -5.14 6.79
C ARG A 151 22.19 -3.70 6.77
N GLY A 152 20.89 -3.46 7.08
CA GLY A 152 20.26 -2.14 7.04
C GLY A 152 19.70 -1.72 5.68
N GLU A 153 19.65 -2.65 4.72
CA GLU A 153 19.12 -2.44 3.36
C GLU A 153 17.60 -2.71 3.33
N GLU A 154 16.84 -2.16 4.29
CA GLU A 154 15.41 -2.39 4.38
C GLU A 154 14.64 -1.50 3.40
N ASN A 155 13.57 -2.05 2.79
CA ASN A 155 12.60 -1.28 2.03
C ASN A 155 11.83 -0.37 2.99
N THR A 156 11.72 0.90 2.68
CA THR A 156 11.14 1.90 3.61
C THR A 156 10.02 2.70 2.97
N THR A 157 9.11 3.20 3.80
CA THR A 157 8.08 4.18 3.45
C THR A 157 7.63 4.96 4.68
N THR A 158 6.69 5.89 4.49
CA THR A 158 5.91 6.55 5.54
C THR A 158 4.43 6.51 5.16
N MET A 159 3.53 6.62 6.13
CA MET A 159 2.10 6.64 5.84
C MET A 159 1.71 7.86 5.01
N ARG A 160 2.40 8.99 5.23
CA ARG A 160 2.21 10.19 4.40
C ARG A 160 2.61 9.95 2.95
N GLU A 161 3.82 9.46 2.66
CA GLU A 161 4.27 9.25 1.28
C GLU A 161 3.44 8.20 0.54
N THR A 162 3.05 7.11 1.24
CA THR A 162 2.12 6.13 0.66
C THR A 162 0.77 6.76 0.33
N SER A 163 0.24 7.62 1.21
CA SER A 163 -1.01 8.35 0.97
C SER A 163 -0.91 9.32 -0.20
N GLU A 164 0.20 10.04 -0.33
CA GLU A 164 0.46 10.95 -1.44
C GLU A 164 0.50 10.19 -2.76
N LEU A 165 1.17 9.03 -2.79
CA LEU A 165 1.23 8.17 -3.97
C LEU A 165 -0.16 7.67 -4.38
N LEU A 166 -0.96 7.20 -3.44
CA LEU A 166 -2.35 6.77 -3.69
C LEU A 166 -3.24 7.95 -4.12
N SER A 167 -3.02 9.14 -3.57
CA SER A 167 -3.76 10.35 -3.96
C SER A 167 -3.43 10.78 -5.40
N LEU A 168 -2.15 10.71 -5.80
CA LEU A 168 -1.75 10.96 -7.19
C LEU A 168 -2.38 9.94 -8.15
N LEU A 169 -2.39 8.67 -7.76
CA LEU A 169 -3.01 7.58 -8.51
C LEU A 169 -4.51 7.85 -8.71
N ALA A 170 -5.24 8.18 -7.63
CA ALA A 170 -6.66 8.49 -7.68
C ALA A 170 -6.99 9.73 -8.55
N GLN A 171 -6.03 10.63 -8.74
CA GLN A 171 -6.16 11.82 -9.59
C GLN A 171 -5.77 11.58 -11.06
N GLY A 172 -5.30 10.38 -11.42
CA GLY A 172 -4.79 10.09 -12.76
C GLY A 172 -3.45 10.79 -13.08
N ARG A 173 -2.62 11.04 -12.06
CA ARG A 173 -1.39 11.85 -12.14
C ARG A 173 -0.10 11.07 -11.87
N CYS A 174 -0.17 9.77 -11.65
CA CYS A 174 1.03 8.92 -11.56
C CYS A 174 1.62 8.61 -12.94
N VAL A 175 0.83 7.99 -13.79
CA VAL A 175 1.22 7.60 -15.16
C VAL A 175 0.31 8.27 -16.17
N GLY A 176 -0.98 8.22 -15.92
CA GLY A 176 -2.03 8.85 -16.71
C GLY A 176 -3.39 8.26 -16.40
N PRO A 177 -4.48 8.94 -16.79
CA PRO A 177 -5.83 8.58 -16.34
C PRO A 177 -6.25 7.13 -16.65
N THR A 178 -5.81 6.58 -17.78
CA THR A 178 -6.13 5.20 -18.21
C THR A 178 -5.34 4.18 -17.41
N GLU A 179 -4.03 4.37 -17.29
CA GLU A 179 -3.12 3.50 -16.58
C GLU A 179 -3.41 3.50 -15.08
N ASP A 180 -3.65 4.69 -14.51
CA ASP A 180 -3.93 4.88 -13.09
C ASP A 180 -5.25 4.20 -12.71
N ARG A 181 -6.29 4.29 -13.57
CA ARG A 181 -7.55 3.56 -13.38
C ARG A 181 -7.32 2.05 -13.35
N ALA A 182 -6.55 1.52 -14.31
CA ALA A 182 -6.25 0.08 -14.35
C ALA A 182 -5.49 -0.39 -13.08
N MET A 183 -4.56 0.42 -12.55
CA MET A 183 -3.89 0.13 -11.29
C MET A 183 -4.84 0.16 -10.09
N ILE A 184 -5.79 1.09 -10.05
CA ILE A 184 -6.84 1.15 -9.02
C ILE A 184 -7.74 -0.08 -9.08
N GLU A 185 -8.10 -0.56 -10.27
CA GLU A 185 -8.88 -1.79 -10.46
C GLU A 185 -8.14 -3.02 -9.90
N ILE A 186 -6.82 -3.10 -10.11
CA ILE A 186 -5.99 -4.17 -9.52
C ILE A 186 -5.93 -4.04 -7.98
N LEU A 187 -5.77 -2.83 -7.43
CA LEU A 187 -5.80 -2.59 -5.99
C LEU A 187 -7.16 -2.93 -5.36
N ALA A 188 -8.27 -2.71 -6.10
CA ALA A 188 -9.62 -3.06 -5.65
C ALA A 188 -9.89 -4.58 -5.65
N ALA A 189 -9.05 -5.35 -6.31
CA ALA A 189 -9.08 -6.82 -6.31
C ALA A 189 -8.22 -7.45 -5.20
N GLN A 190 -7.74 -6.67 -4.22
CA GLN A 190 -6.99 -7.18 -3.07
C GLN A 190 -7.80 -8.25 -2.33
N GLU A 191 -7.15 -9.38 -2.02
CA GLU A 191 -7.78 -10.54 -1.37
C GLU A 191 -7.71 -10.48 0.16
N ASP A 192 -6.68 -9.82 0.72
CA ASP A 192 -6.55 -9.65 2.16
C ASP A 192 -7.35 -8.43 2.64
N ASN A 193 -8.54 -8.67 3.12
CA ASN A 193 -9.50 -7.65 3.54
C ASN A 193 -9.64 -7.53 5.07
N CYS A 194 -8.62 -7.93 5.82
CA CYS A 194 -8.72 -8.04 7.29
C CYS A 194 -8.66 -6.69 8.04
N LEU A 195 -8.18 -5.58 7.42
CA LEU A 195 -8.06 -4.28 8.08
C LEU A 195 -8.95 -3.21 7.43
N LEU A 196 -8.52 -2.56 6.34
CA LEU A 196 -9.24 -1.40 5.79
C LEU A 196 -10.70 -1.69 5.45
N PRO A 197 -11.05 -2.77 4.71
CA PRO A 197 -12.45 -3.04 4.37
C PRO A 197 -13.24 -3.66 5.50
N ALA A 198 -12.59 -4.29 6.50
CA ALA A 198 -13.21 -5.23 7.44
C ALA A 198 -14.44 -4.70 8.19
N GLN A 199 -14.43 -3.43 8.59
CA GLN A 199 -15.52 -2.80 9.34
C GLN A 199 -16.23 -1.69 8.57
N LEU A 200 -15.80 -1.41 7.33
CA LEU A 200 -16.45 -0.40 6.50
C LEU A 200 -17.80 -0.90 5.95
N PRO A 201 -18.74 0.00 5.59
CA PRO A 201 -19.96 -0.38 4.91
C PRO A 201 -19.70 -1.18 3.63
N HIS A 202 -20.42 -2.29 3.44
CA HIS A 202 -20.21 -3.22 2.31
C HIS A 202 -20.48 -2.64 0.91
N ASN A 203 -21.11 -1.47 0.83
CA ASN A 203 -21.37 -0.78 -0.44
C ASN A 203 -20.23 0.14 -0.86
N LEU A 204 -19.15 0.19 -0.10
CA LEU A 204 -17.94 0.95 -0.45
C LEU A 204 -16.97 0.05 -1.21
N THR A 205 -16.30 0.61 -2.22
CA THR A 205 -15.16 -0.03 -2.87
C THR A 205 -13.87 0.45 -2.21
N VAL A 206 -13.03 -0.48 -1.79
CA VAL A 206 -11.72 -0.19 -1.20
C VAL A 206 -10.65 -0.71 -2.14
N ALA A 207 -9.87 0.18 -2.72
CA ALA A 207 -8.69 -0.15 -3.53
C ALA A 207 -7.46 0.01 -2.64
N HIS A 208 -6.83 -1.11 -2.22
CA HIS A 208 -5.83 -1.06 -1.16
C HIS A 208 -4.69 -2.06 -1.33
N LYS A 209 -3.65 -1.90 -0.52
CA LYS A 209 -2.53 -2.82 -0.40
C LYS A 209 -2.16 -3.02 1.05
N THR A 210 -2.11 -4.28 1.47
CA THR A 210 -1.61 -4.70 2.78
C THR A 210 -0.10 -4.87 2.78
N GLY A 211 0.52 -4.81 3.97
CA GLY A 211 1.93 -5.09 4.18
C GLY A 211 2.18 -5.68 5.56
N GLN A 212 2.86 -6.83 5.63
CA GLN A 212 3.07 -7.57 6.86
C GLN A 212 4.52 -8.02 7.00
N LEU A 213 5.06 -7.87 8.20
CA LEU A 213 6.29 -8.49 8.70
C LEU A 213 6.05 -8.91 10.15
N GLU A 214 6.96 -9.66 10.76
CA GLU A 214 6.86 -10.00 12.17
C GLU A 214 6.73 -8.73 13.04
N GLY A 215 5.67 -8.64 13.83
CA GLY A 215 5.37 -7.50 14.69
C GLY A 215 4.99 -6.19 13.96
N LEU A 216 4.69 -6.26 12.65
CA LEU A 216 4.34 -5.10 11.83
C LEU A 216 3.18 -5.42 10.88
N PHE A 217 2.20 -4.52 10.84
CA PHE A 217 1.08 -4.60 9.90
C PHE A 217 0.76 -3.21 9.32
N HIS A 218 0.55 -3.17 8.00
CA HIS A 218 0.16 -1.98 7.25
C HIS A 218 -1.06 -2.28 6.38
N ASP A 219 -1.91 -1.27 6.18
CA ASP A 219 -2.90 -1.27 5.10
C ASP A 219 -3.14 0.16 4.63
N CYS A 220 -2.99 0.39 3.33
CA CYS A 220 -3.11 1.71 2.72
C CYS A 220 -3.96 1.63 1.46
N GLY A 221 -4.93 2.53 1.32
CA GLY A 221 -5.87 2.45 0.22
C GLY A 221 -6.71 3.71 -0.03
N ILE A 222 -7.58 3.58 -1.02
CA ILE A 222 -8.54 4.58 -1.47
C ILE A 222 -9.94 4.01 -1.23
N ILE A 223 -10.74 4.69 -0.44
CA ILE A 223 -12.11 4.32 -0.12
C ILE A 223 -13.07 5.12 -1.03
N TYR A 224 -13.76 4.42 -1.93
CA TYR A 224 -14.75 4.97 -2.83
C TYR A 224 -16.18 4.79 -2.28
N GLY A 225 -17.14 5.53 -2.83
CA GLY A 225 -18.56 5.42 -2.46
C GLY A 225 -19.16 6.74 -1.97
N ARG A 226 -18.36 7.81 -1.96
CA ARG A 226 -18.77 9.19 -1.71
C ARG A 226 -18.38 10.11 -2.86
N LYS A 227 -18.87 11.36 -2.86
CA LYS A 227 -18.53 12.37 -3.89
C LYS A 227 -17.02 12.56 -4.03
N LYS A 228 -16.28 12.48 -2.92
CA LYS A 228 -14.83 12.58 -2.87
C LYS A 228 -14.28 11.33 -2.20
N PRO A 229 -13.45 10.53 -2.90
CA PRO A 229 -12.82 9.38 -2.28
C PRO A 229 -11.90 9.78 -1.14
N LEU A 230 -11.76 8.89 -0.13
CA LEU A 230 -10.92 9.08 1.04
C LEU A 230 -9.67 8.21 0.91
N ILE A 231 -8.49 8.81 1.05
CA ILE A 231 -7.23 8.10 1.26
C ILE A 231 -7.14 7.70 2.73
N CYS A 232 -6.79 6.46 2.97
CA CYS A 232 -6.52 5.92 4.30
C CYS A 232 -5.19 5.19 4.30
N ALA A 233 -4.30 5.52 5.23
CA ALA A 233 -3.05 4.82 5.45
C ALA A 233 -2.86 4.53 6.94
N ILE A 234 -2.69 3.25 7.26
CA ILE A 234 -2.44 2.74 8.62
C ILE A 234 -1.17 1.93 8.59
N GLY A 235 -0.27 2.20 9.54
CA GLY A 235 0.93 1.42 9.76
C GLY A 235 1.18 1.24 11.25
N ALA A 236 1.31 0.00 11.70
CA ALA A 236 1.55 -0.36 13.09
C ALA A 236 2.78 -1.24 13.22
N ARG A 237 3.57 -1.02 14.27
CA ARG A 237 4.69 -1.89 14.66
C ARG A 237 4.75 -2.07 16.17
N ASN A 238 5.59 -2.99 16.63
CA ASN A 238 5.63 -3.49 18.01
C ASN A 238 4.33 -4.25 18.37
N ILE A 239 3.75 -4.93 17.39
CA ILE A 239 2.55 -5.74 17.55
C ILE A 239 2.93 -7.02 18.31
N THR A 240 2.23 -7.29 19.40
CA THR A 240 2.41 -8.51 20.22
C THR A 240 1.31 -9.54 19.97
N GLU A 241 0.09 -9.09 19.69
CA GLU A 241 -1.09 -9.92 19.39
C GLU A 241 -1.73 -9.46 18.08
N GLU A 242 -1.24 -9.98 16.95
CA GLU A 242 -1.59 -9.51 15.61
C GLU A 242 -3.09 -9.49 15.34
N SER A 243 -3.79 -10.61 15.56
CA SER A 243 -5.24 -10.70 15.28
C SER A 243 -6.05 -9.67 16.05
N ARG A 244 -5.69 -9.44 17.31
CA ARG A 244 -6.35 -8.43 18.16
C ARG A 244 -6.04 -7.03 17.64
N THR A 245 -4.77 -6.72 17.38
CA THR A 245 -4.34 -5.40 16.92
C THR A 245 -4.99 -5.05 15.58
N VAL A 246 -4.98 -5.98 14.61
CA VAL A 246 -5.63 -5.75 13.30
C VAL A 246 -7.12 -5.47 13.47
N TRP A 247 -7.81 -6.19 14.35
CA TRP A 247 -9.22 -5.98 14.66
C TRP A 247 -9.48 -4.60 15.29
N GLU A 248 -8.68 -4.18 16.29
CA GLU A 248 -8.77 -2.85 16.91
C GLU A 248 -8.54 -1.73 15.88
N LEU A 249 -7.57 -1.90 14.98
CA LEU A 249 -7.27 -0.95 13.91
C LEU A 249 -8.40 -0.90 12.86
N ALA A 250 -9.04 -2.01 12.54
CA ALA A 250 -10.19 -2.02 11.63
C ALA A 250 -11.38 -1.19 12.20
N TYR A 251 -11.62 -1.28 13.50
CA TYR A 251 -12.60 -0.41 14.17
C TYR A 251 -12.17 1.06 14.21
N PHE A 252 -10.87 1.33 14.40
CA PHE A 252 -10.36 2.69 14.30
C PHE A 252 -10.59 3.27 12.89
N VAL A 253 -10.33 2.51 11.83
CA VAL A 253 -10.61 2.93 10.44
C VAL A 253 -12.09 3.24 10.26
N ARG A 254 -12.98 2.40 10.77
CA ARG A 254 -14.43 2.65 10.72
C ARG A 254 -14.82 3.92 11.45
N TYR A 255 -14.32 4.10 12.66
CA TYR A 255 -14.59 5.29 13.46
C TYR A 255 -14.08 6.56 12.76
N ALA A 256 -12.84 6.52 12.23
CA ALA A 256 -12.26 7.63 11.48
C ALA A 256 -13.08 7.96 10.24
N TYR A 257 -13.51 6.94 9.49
CA TYR A 257 -14.37 7.12 8.33
C TYR A 257 -15.67 7.86 8.71
N ASP A 258 -16.34 7.44 9.77
CA ASP A 258 -17.59 8.06 10.22
C ASP A 258 -17.40 9.52 10.68
N VAL A 259 -16.34 9.80 11.48
CA VAL A 259 -16.01 11.16 11.96
C VAL A 259 -15.62 12.10 10.82
N LEU A 260 -14.76 11.63 9.91
CA LEU A 260 -14.19 12.48 8.84
C LEU A 260 -15.16 12.68 7.67
N THR A 261 -16.20 11.87 7.58
CA THR A 261 -17.21 11.94 6.52
C THR A 261 -18.57 12.38 7.00
N ALA A 262 -18.75 12.70 8.29
CA ALA A 262 -19.97 13.27 8.83
C ALA A 262 -20.25 14.63 8.19
N GLY A 263 -21.43 14.78 7.55
CA GLY A 263 -21.87 16.04 6.93
C GLY A 263 -21.38 16.32 5.51
N THR A 264 -20.72 15.35 4.82
CA THR A 264 -20.29 15.48 3.41
C THR A 264 -21.20 14.73 2.43
#